data_e62193e387b04f4e4b13d99b09b87e87
#
_entry.id   e62193e387b04f4e4b13d99b09b87e87
#
_cell.length_a   1.000
_cell.length_b   1.000
_cell.length_c   1.000
_cell.angle_alpha   90.00
_cell.angle_beta   90.00
_cell.angle_gamma   90.00
#
_symmetry.space_group_name_H-M   'P 1'
#
loop_
_entity.id
_entity.type
_entity.pdbx_description
1 polymer ?
#
loop_
_entity_poly.entity_id
_entity_poly.type
_entity_poly.pdbx_seq_one_letter_code
_entity_poly.pdbx_strand_id
1 'polypeptide(L)'
;YTFQDENGRVVFTFPYLNDYTLIGTTEEEHKGDPNDATISTEETIYLKSIISEYFGKNLTNDDIVWHYSGVRPLIEETGKDNRQTTRDYSIEHLQYGNNTLINIWGGKLTTHRVLAEDVLKSLDYHKTWTATEPFANAVNFKHFAHGLINEYPFLDETTAKRLGKSYGKRSLDILKDCKKDKDLGKHYGNGLYEIEVKYLINHEWVKKPESVLLFRTKCGIGMTSSQIEEFQTAFEALINPQK
;
A
#
# COMPACT_ATOMS: atom_id res chain seq x y z
N TYR A 1 17.43 -8.48 0.26
CA TYR A 1 18.14 -9.29 1.22
C TYR A 1 17.28 -9.57 2.43
N THR A 2 17.60 -10.64 3.15
CA THR A 2 16.97 -11.02 4.41
C THR A 2 18.07 -11.21 5.43
N PHE A 3 17.97 -10.55 6.55
CA PHE A 3 18.93 -10.62 7.67
C PHE A 3 18.23 -11.18 8.90
N GLN A 4 18.99 -11.82 9.75
CA GLN A 4 18.50 -12.32 11.02
C GLN A 4 19.49 -11.86 12.11
N ASP A 5 18.96 -11.24 13.16
CA ASP A 5 19.76 -10.86 14.31
C ASP A 5 20.02 -12.05 15.26
N GLU A 6 20.83 -11.85 16.28
CA GLU A 6 21.17 -12.87 17.29
C GLU A 6 19.95 -13.39 18.05
N ASN A 7 18.85 -12.62 18.09
CA ASN A 7 17.60 -12.98 18.76
C ASN A 7 16.60 -13.68 17.81
N GLY A 8 16.99 -13.96 16.57
CA GLY A 8 16.18 -14.58 15.56
C GLY A 8 15.16 -13.63 14.89
N ARG A 9 15.23 -12.32 15.13
CA ARG A 9 14.40 -11.33 14.43
C ARG A 9 14.84 -11.21 12.99
N VAL A 10 13.88 -11.16 12.08
CA VAL A 10 14.12 -11.07 10.63
C VAL A 10 13.89 -9.65 10.15
N VAL A 11 14.90 -9.10 9.47
CA VAL A 11 14.83 -7.80 8.80
C VAL A 11 15.02 -8.00 7.31
N PHE A 12 14.18 -7.35 6.52
CA PHE A 12 14.24 -7.37 5.07
C PHE A 12 14.78 -6.05 4.53
N THR A 13 15.55 -6.13 3.45
CA THR A 13 15.89 -4.97 2.64
C THR A 13 15.61 -5.28 1.18
N PHE A 14 14.93 -4.40 0.50
CA PHE A 14 14.66 -4.54 -0.94
C PHE A 14 14.61 -3.18 -1.64
N PRO A 15 14.99 -3.15 -2.92
CA PRO A 15 14.86 -1.95 -3.74
C PRO A 15 13.42 -1.43 -3.69
N TYR A 16 13.29 -0.13 -3.49
CA TYR A 16 12.00 0.52 -3.40
C TYR A 16 11.97 1.76 -4.28
N LEU A 17 10.95 1.85 -5.14
CA LEU A 17 10.96 2.80 -6.23
C LEU A 17 12.23 2.64 -7.08
N ASN A 18 12.85 3.72 -7.55
CA ASN A 18 14.08 3.62 -8.33
C ASN A 18 15.34 3.78 -7.47
N ASP A 19 15.32 4.69 -6.49
CA ASP A 19 16.51 5.21 -5.81
C ASP A 19 16.52 4.94 -4.30
N TYR A 20 15.54 4.20 -3.78
CA TYR A 20 15.40 3.96 -2.35
C TYR A 20 15.56 2.49 -1.99
N THR A 21 15.84 2.25 -0.73
CA THR A 21 15.81 0.92 -0.12
C THR A 21 14.80 0.93 1.02
N LEU A 22 13.82 0.04 0.96
CA LEU A 22 12.91 -0.19 2.07
C LEU A 22 13.57 -1.18 3.05
N ILE A 23 13.62 -0.80 4.33
CA ILE A 23 14.22 -1.59 5.41
C ILE A 23 13.14 -1.84 6.45
N GLY A 24 12.98 -3.08 6.88
CA GLY A 24 12.01 -3.49 7.90
C GLY A 24 11.84 -5.00 7.92
N THR A 25 11.11 -5.53 8.87
CA THR A 25 10.20 -4.82 9.81
C THR A 25 10.72 -4.89 11.23
N THR A 26 10.17 -4.04 12.06
CA THR A 26 10.15 -4.22 13.51
C THR A 26 8.73 -4.61 13.95
N GLU A 27 8.56 -5.06 15.16
CA GLU A 27 7.27 -5.44 15.72
C GLU A 27 7.28 -5.19 17.23
N GLU A 28 6.52 -4.18 17.65
CA GLU A 28 6.39 -3.78 19.05
C GLU A 28 4.90 -3.68 19.43
N GLU A 29 4.59 -3.91 20.71
CA GLU A 29 3.23 -3.78 21.20
C GLU A 29 2.79 -2.32 21.16
N HIS A 30 1.70 -2.01 20.44
CA HIS A 30 1.12 -0.67 20.40
C HIS A 30 -0.02 -0.55 21.41
N LYS A 31 0.08 0.49 22.26
CA LYS A 31 -0.94 0.83 23.27
C LYS A 31 -1.48 2.23 22.96
N GLY A 32 -2.67 2.30 22.40
CA GLY A 32 -3.30 3.58 22.06
C GLY A 32 -4.15 3.51 20.82
N ASP A 33 -4.43 4.67 20.22
CA ASP A 33 -5.17 4.72 18.96
C ASP A 33 -4.30 4.11 17.84
N PRO A 34 -4.82 3.12 17.08
CA PRO A 34 -4.09 2.53 15.96
C PRO A 34 -3.64 3.54 14.90
N ASN A 35 -4.31 4.70 14.80
CA ASN A 35 -3.95 5.75 13.87
C ASN A 35 -2.67 6.52 14.28
N ASP A 36 -2.27 6.42 15.54
CA ASP A 36 -1.09 7.11 16.08
C ASP A 36 0.18 6.24 16.04
N ALA A 37 0.07 5.01 15.49
CA ALA A 37 1.21 4.12 15.40
C ALA A 37 2.31 4.71 14.50
N THR A 38 3.50 4.86 15.07
CA THR A 38 4.69 5.35 14.37
C THR A 38 5.92 4.60 14.86
N ILE A 39 6.96 4.56 14.05
CA ILE A 39 8.23 3.94 14.43
C ILE A 39 8.86 4.71 15.61
N SER A 40 9.36 3.98 16.59
CA SER A 40 10.09 4.55 17.73
C SER A 40 11.53 4.89 17.36
N THR A 41 12.18 5.65 18.24
CA THR A 41 13.61 5.94 18.12
C THR A 41 14.45 4.67 18.25
N GLU A 42 14.07 3.78 19.16
CA GLU A 42 14.71 2.50 19.42
C GLU A 42 14.63 1.56 18.22
N GLU A 43 13.46 1.46 17.59
CA GLU A 43 13.27 0.68 16.37
C GLU A 43 14.10 1.24 15.21
N THR A 44 14.17 2.57 15.10
CA THR A 44 15.01 3.25 14.08
C THR A 44 16.50 2.93 14.29
N ILE A 45 16.99 3.02 15.52
CA ILE A 45 18.37 2.68 15.87
C ILE A 45 18.65 1.22 15.54
N TYR A 46 17.74 0.32 15.92
CA TYR A 46 17.86 -1.10 15.64
C TYR A 46 17.98 -1.39 14.14
N LEU A 47 17.08 -0.86 13.29
CA LEU A 47 17.14 -1.07 11.84
C LEU A 47 18.43 -0.52 11.24
N LYS A 48 18.91 0.63 11.72
CA LYS A 48 20.19 1.21 11.29
C LYS A 48 21.37 0.34 11.69
N SER A 49 21.35 -0.28 12.88
CA SER A 49 22.43 -1.17 13.35
C SER A 49 22.56 -2.41 12.48
N ILE A 50 21.44 -3.00 12.05
CA ILE A 50 21.45 -4.14 11.11
C ILE A 50 22.12 -3.76 9.79
N ILE A 51 21.81 -2.59 9.24
CA ILE A 51 22.45 -2.12 8.00
C ILE A 51 23.95 -1.89 8.20
N SER A 52 24.34 -1.31 9.33
CA SER A 52 25.75 -1.10 9.65
C SER A 52 26.51 -2.42 9.76
N GLU A 53 25.94 -3.42 10.43
CA GLU A 53 26.54 -4.73 10.64
C GLU A 53 26.77 -5.48 9.31
N TYR A 54 25.74 -5.55 8.46
CA TYR A 54 25.80 -6.39 7.26
C TYR A 54 26.40 -5.67 6.04
N PHE A 55 26.29 -4.36 5.94
CA PHE A 55 26.79 -3.60 4.80
C PHE A 55 27.99 -2.70 5.12
N GLY A 56 28.39 -2.60 6.38
CA GLY A 56 29.47 -1.70 6.80
C GLY A 56 29.16 -0.22 6.58
N LYS A 57 27.85 0.14 6.44
CA LYS A 57 27.42 1.51 6.15
C LYS A 57 26.67 2.10 7.36
N ASN A 58 27.22 3.14 7.95
CA ASN A 58 26.54 3.88 9.01
C ASN A 58 25.49 4.84 8.40
N LEU A 59 24.21 4.57 8.67
CA LEU A 59 23.10 5.43 8.29
C LEU A 59 22.89 6.53 9.35
N THR A 60 22.66 7.73 8.88
CA THR A 60 22.26 8.90 9.69
C THR A 60 20.73 9.06 9.66
N ASN A 61 20.20 10.02 10.38
CA ASN A 61 18.76 10.33 10.29
C ASN A 61 18.44 11.01 8.94
N ASP A 62 19.39 11.70 8.35
CA ASP A 62 19.21 12.38 7.05
C ASP A 62 19.12 11.40 5.88
N ASP A 63 19.55 10.14 6.07
CA ASP A 63 19.36 9.08 5.09
C ASP A 63 17.94 8.50 5.09
N ILE A 64 17.12 8.85 6.10
CA ILE A 64 15.73 8.36 6.22
C ILE A 64 14.80 9.34 5.53
N VAL A 65 14.32 8.95 4.36
CA VAL A 65 13.44 9.80 3.55
C VAL A 65 11.97 9.69 3.99
N TRP A 66 11.56 8.50 4.43
CA TRP A 66 10.18 8.24 4.84
C TRP A 66 10.10 6.97 5.68
N HIS A 67 9.09 6.91 6.53
CA HIS A 67 8.74 5.71 7.29
C HIS A 67 7.22 5.55 7.37
N TYR A 68 6.77 4.34 7.63
CA TYR A 68 5.36 4.07 7.94
C TYR A 68 5.25 2.94 8.96
N SER A 69 4.18 2.98 9.71
CA SER A 69 3.81 1.96 10.68
C SER A 69 2.36 1.55 10.47
N GLY A 70 1.99 0.39 10.98
CA GLY A 70 0.62 -0.07 10.98
C GLY A 70 0.40 -1.07 12.11
N VAL A 71 -0.82 -1.13 12.61
CA VAL A 71 -1.20 -2.03 13.70
C VAL A 71 -1.78 -3.32 13.12
N ARG A 72 -1.32 -4.46 13.62
CA ARG A 72 -1.91 -5.77 13.32
C ARG A 72 -2.94 -6.09 14.40
N PRO A 73 -4.20 -6.29 14.05
CA PRO A 73 -5.20 -6.79 14.99
C PRO A 73 -4.98 -8.29 15.20
N LEU A 74 -4.19 -8.65 16.23
CA LEU A 74 -3.98 -10.03 16.62
C LEU A 74 -5.07 -10.45 17.60
N ILE A 75 -5.49 -11.72 17.52
CA ILE A 75 -6.38 -12.31 18.53
C ILE A 75 -5.53 -12.60 19.77
N GLU A 76 -5.95 -12.07 20.91
CA GLU A 76 -5.24 -12.30 22.17
C GLU A 76 -5.32 -13.80 22.56
N GLU A 77 -4.16 -14.42 22.72
CA GLU A 77 -4.04 -15.80 23.18
C GLU A 77 -3.37 -15.82 24.56
N THR A 78 -4.14 -16.24 25.59
CA THR A 78 -3.66 -16.27 26.97
C THR A 78 -2.36 -17.08 27.09
N GLY A 79 -1.31 -16.45 27.61
CA GLY A 79 -0.02 -17.09 27.91
C GLY A 79 0.95 -17.20 26.72
N LYS A 80 0.63 -16.60 25.58
CA LYS A 80 1.57 -16.47 24.45
C LYS A 80 2.09 -15.06 24.32
N ASP A 81 3.36 -14.94 23.92
CA ASP A 81 3.94 -13.68 23.43
C ASP A 81 3.28 -13.31 22.10
N ASN A 82 3.12 -12.01 21.83
CA ASN A 82 2.55 -11.48 20.58
C ASN A 82 3.25 -12.03 19.33
N ARG A 83 4.54 -12.38 19.41
CA ARG A 83 5.32 -13.00 18.34
C ARG A 83 4.90 -14.44 18.02
N GLN A 84 4.31 -15.13 19.00
CA GLN A 84 3.85 -16.53 18.90
C GLN A 84 2.35 -16.61 18.61
N THR A 85 1.63 -15.49 18.70
CA THR A 85 0.21 -15.42 18.44
C THR A 85 -0.09 -15.72 16.97
N THR A 86 -1.13 -16.51 16.74
CA THR A 86 -1.53 -16.85 15.37
C THR A 86 -1.90 -15.62 14.55
N ARG A 87 -1.46 -15.61 13.30
CA ARG A 87 -1.85 -14.60 12.31
C ARG A 87 -2.93 -15.11 11.37
N ASP A 88 -3.54 -16.25 11.69
CA ASP A 88 -4.64 -16.78 10.92
C ASP A 88 -5.96 -16.14 11.33
N TYR A 89 -6.99 -16.33 10.52
CA TYR A 89 -8.32 -15.86 10.80
C TYR A 89 -9.12 -16.86 11.63
N SER A 90 -10.12 -16.35 12.33
CA SER A 90 -11.18 -17.15 12.96
C SER A 90 -12.53 -16.69 12.42
N ILE A 91 -13.40 -17.66 12.15
CA ILE A 91 -14.78 -17.41 11.69
C ILE A 91 -15.71 -17.82 12.83
N GLU A 92 -16.48 -16.86 13.32
CA GLU A 92 -17.43 -17.03 14.41
C GLU A 92 -18.86 -16.85 13.90
N HIS A 93 -19.75 -17.77 14.29
CA HIS A 93 -21.17 -17.76 13.95
C HIS A 93 -22.01 -17.41 15.17
N LEU A 94 -22.72 -16.29 15.12
CA LEU A 94 -23.65 -15.86 16.16
C LEU A 94 -25.08 -15.93 15.64
N GLN A 95 -25.98 -16.57 16.40
CA GLN A 95 -27.38 -16.69 16.03
C GLN A 95 -28.23 -15.59 16.67
N TYR A 96 -29.01 -14.90 15.84
CA TYR A 96 -29.96 -13.87 16.25
C TYR A 96 -31.33 -14.23 15.69
N GLY A 97 -32.11 -15.01 16.45
CA GLY A 97 -33.36 -15.58 15.96
C GLY A 97 -33.13 -16.47 14.74
N ASN A 98 -33.72 -16.15 13.62
CA ASN A 98 -33.55 -16.91 12.37
C ASN A 98 -32.38 -16.40 11.49
N ASN A 99 -31.63 -15.39 11.95
CA ASN A 99 -30.53 -14.82 11.20
C ASN A 99 -29.19 -15.26 11.82
N THR A 100 -28.19 -15.41 10.96
CA THR A 100 -26.80 -15.68 11.38
C THR A 100 -25.94 -14.46 11.11
N LEU A 101 -25.21 -13.99 12.12
CA LEU A 101 -24.14 -13.04 11.97
C LEU A 101 -22.81 -13.79 11.91
N ILE A 102 -21.99 -13.50 10.92
CA ILE A 102 -20.65 -14.08 10.81
C ILE A 102 -19.63 -12.98 11.13
N ASN A 103 -18.86 -13.20 12.18
CA ASN A 103 -17.71 -12.37 12.52
C ASN A 103 -16.44 -13.01 11.99
N ILE A 104 -15.56 -12.20 11.44
CA ILE A 104 -14.23 -12.61 10.97
C ILE A 104 -13.21 -11.84 11.79
N TRP A 105 -12.33 -12.56 12.47
CA TRP A 105 -11.30 -12.02 13.32
C TRP A 105 -9.92 -12.31 12.75
N GLY A 106 -9.04 -11.32 12.69
CA GLY A 106 -7.65 -11.49 12.23
C GLY A 106 -7.52 -11.73 10.73
N GLY A 107 -6.52 -12.52 10.34
CA GLY A 107 -6.22 -12.90 8.96
C GLY A 107 -5.15 -12.04 8.29
N LYS A 108 -4.72 -12.51 7.14
CA LYS A 108 -3.70 -11.86 6.30
C LYS A 108 -4.31 -11.42 4.98
N LEU A 109 -3.83 -10.31 4.43
CA LEU A 109 -4.23 -9.88 3.08
C LEU A 109 -4.00 -10.99 2.04
N THR A 110 -2.92 -11.75 2.17
CA THR A 110 -2.56 -12.84 1.25
C THR A 110 -3.49 -14.04 1.32
N THR A 111 -4.25 -14.23 2.40
CA THR A 111 -5.19 -15.33 2.58
C THR A 111 -6.64 -14.94 2.30
N HIS A 112 -6.92 -13.69 1.90
CA HIS A 112 -8.28 -13.15 1.72
C HIS A 112 -9.18 -14.00 0.82
N ARG A 113 -8.63 -14.59 -0.26
CA ARG A 113 -9.38 -15.44 -1.19
C ARG A 113 -9.86 -16.73 -0.50
N VAL A 114 -8.94 -17.41 0.19
CA VAL A 114 -9.26 -18.65 0.91
C VAL A 114 -10.23 -18.37 2.05
N LEU A 115 -10.02 -17.29 2.79
CA LEU A 115 -10.96 -16.83 3.82
C LEU A 115 -12.37 -16.62 3.26
N ALA A 116 -12.50 -15.97 2.10
CA ALA A 116 -13.81 -15.78 1.47
C ALA A 116 -14.48 -17.11 1.09
N GLU A 117 -13.71 -18.08 0.59
CA GLU A 117 -14.22 -19.43 0.31
C GLU A 117 -14.62 -20.17 1.59
N ASP A 118 -13.86 -20.03 2.67
CA ASP A 118 -14.19 -20.70 3.94
C ASP A 118 -15.44 -20.10 4.60
N VAL A 119 -15.64 -18.77 4.50
CA VAL A 119 -16.91 -18.14 4.90
C VAL A 119 -18.07 -18.69 4.09
N LEU A 120 -17.92 -18.81 2.77
CA LEU A 120 -18.98 -19.36 1.90
C LEU A 120 -19.25 -20.84 2.20
N LYS A 121 -18.22 -21.65 2.46
CA LYS A 121 -18.38 -23.05 2.89
C LYS A 121 -19.16 -23.16 4.20
N SER A 122 -18.92 -22.26 5.13
CA SER A 122 -19.65 -22.21 6.40
C SER A 122 -21.13 -21.87 6.25
N LEU A 123 -21.55 -21.42 5.06
CA LEU A 123 -22.93 -21.17 4.62
C LEU A 123 -23.42 -22.22 3.60
N ASP A 124 -22.83 -23.41 3.59
CA ASP A 124 -23.15 -24.51 2.67
C ASP A 124 -22.93 -24.17 1.17
N TYR A 125 -22.13 -23.16 0.86
CA TYR A 125 -21.76 -22.82 -0.50
C TYR A 125 -20.36 -23.36 -0.83
N HIS A 126 -20.27 -24.44 -1.60
CA HIS A 126 -19.03 -25.20 -1.82
C HIS A 126 -18.35 -24.96 -3.18
N LYS A 127 -18.74 -23.95 -3.94
CA LYS A 127 -18.08 -23.63 -5.22
C LYS A 127 -16.74 -22.90 -4.98
N THR A 128 -15.67 -23.39 -5.60
CA THR A 128 -14.29 -22.89 -5.42
C THR A 128 -13.69 -22.41 -6.74
N TRP A 129 -14.41 -21.56 -7.47
CA TRP A 129 -13.96 -21.02 -8.76
C TRP A 129 -12.89 -19.93 -8.65
N THR A 130 -12.78 -19.31 -7.49
CA THR A 130 -11.91 -18.14 -7.28
C THR A 130 -10.42 -18.46 -7.44
N ALA A 131 -10.01 -19.73 -7.31
CA ALA A 131 -8.62 -20.15 -7.44
C ALA A 131 -8.06 -19.95 -8.86
N THR A 132 -8.92 -19.98 -9.86
CA THR A 132 -8.55 -19.88 -11.29
C THR A 132 -9.01 -18.60 -11.95
N GLU A 133 -9.87 -17.81 -11.27
CA GLU A 133 -10.38 -16.56 -11.81
C GLU A 133 -9.43 -15.40 -11.50
N PRO A 134 -8.85 -14.75 -12.52
CA PRO A 134 -7.98 -13.62 -12.31
C PRO A 134 -8.79 -12.38 -11.92
N PHE A 135 -8.19 -11.48 -11.14
CA PHE A 135 -8.74 -10.14 -10.99
C PHE A 135 -8.78 -9.45 -12.36
N ALA A 136 -9.87 -8.73 -12.63
CA ALA A 136 -10.08 -8.04 -13.90
C ALA A 136 -8.89 -7.15 -14.33
N ASN A 137 -8.20 -6.53 -13.37
CA ASN A 137 -7.05 -5.68 -13.63
C ASN A 137 -5.73 -6.45 -13.82
N ALA A 138 -5.69 -7.73 -13.47
CA ALA A 138 -4.51 -8.59 -13.63
C ALA A 138 -4.40 -9.18 -15.03
N VAL A 139 -5.47 -9.16 -15.79
CA VAL A 139 -5.46 -9.65 -17.19
C VAL A 139 -4.54 -8.77 -18.02
N ASN A 140 -3.57 -9.39 -18.69
CA ASN A 140 -2.54 -8.71 -19.49
C ASN A 140 -1.68 -7.70 -18.71
N PHE A 141 -1.48 -7.90 -17.40
CA PHE A 141 -0.72 -6.98 -16.56
C PHE A 141 0.65 -6.59 -17.13
N LYS A 142 1.38 -7.55 -17.74
CA LYS A 142 2.68 -7.27 -18.34
C LYS A 142 2.59 -6.26 -19.49
N HIS A 143 1.51 -6.31 -20.28
CA HIS A 143 1.26 -5.35 -21.34
C HIS A 143 1.12 -3.92 -20.74
N PHE A 144 0.27 -3.75 -19.74
CA PHE A 144 0.09 -2.44 -19.11
C PHE A 144 1.33 -1.95 -18.37
N ALA A 145 2.05 -2.84 -17.67
CA ALA A 145 3.24 -2.47 -16.93
C ALA A 145 4.41 -2.00 -17.81
N HIS A 146 4.45 -2.42 -19.08
CA HIS A 146 5.57 -2.14 -19.98
C HIS A 146 5.17 -1.52 -21.33
N GLY A 147 3.92 -1.65 -21.73
CA GLY A 147 3.43 -1.26 -23.05
C GLY A 147 2.62 0.04 -23.08
N LEU A 148 2.26 0.61 -21.94
CA LEU A 148 1.41 1.79 -21.89
C LEU A 148 1.99 2.98 -22.66
N ILE A 149 3.32 3.12 -22.70
CA ILE A 149 4.02 4.15 -23.46
C ILE A 149 3.74 4.06 -24.97
N ASN A 150 3.49 2.88 -25.49
CA ASN A 150 3.20 2.71 -26.92
C ASN A 150 1.77 3.18 -27.27
N GLU A 151 0.85 3.12 -26.33
CA GLU A 151 -0.52 3.60 -26.50
C GLU A 151 -0.64 5.09 -26.24
N TYR A 152 0.20 5.62 -25.33
CA TYR A 152 0.24 7.04 -24.92
C TYR A 152 1.65 7.60 -25.02
N PRO A 153 2.16 7.82 -26.23
CA PRO A 153 3.55 8.21 -26.47
C PRO A 153 3.92 9.64 -25.99
N PHE A 154 2.95 10.39 -25.51
CA PHE A 154 3.15 11.69 -24.88
C PHE A 154 3.50 11.59 -23.38
N LEU A 155 3.39 10.40 -22.77
CA LEU A 155 3.87 10.15 -21.42
C LEU A 155 5.39 9.96 -21.43
N ASP A 156 6.07 10.39 -20.37
CA ASP A 156 7.42 9.90 -20.13
C ASP A 156 7.41 8.42 -19.69
N GLU A 157 8.51 7.73 -19.94
CA GLU A 157 8.62 6.28 -19.70
C GLU A 157 8.40 5.92 -18.23
N THR A 158 8.86 6.74 -17.29
CA THR A 158 8.74 6.51 -15.85
C THR A 158 7.29 6.60 -15.40
N THR A 159 6.59 7.65 -15.84
CA THR A 159 5.16 7.83 -15.57
C THR A 159 4.32 6.72 -16.20
N ALA A 160 4.58 6.35 -17.46
CA ALA A 160 3.88 5.27 -18.13
C ALA A 160 4.05 3.94 -17.38
N LYS A 161 5.28 3.58 -17.00
CA LYS A 161 5.55 2.37 -16.20
C LYS A 161 4.88 2.41 -14.84
N ARG A 162 4.90 3.56 -14.15
CA ARG A 162 4.26 3.74 -12.84
C ARG A 162 2.75 3.54 -12.93
N LEU A 163 2.09 4.22 -13.86
CA LEU A 163 0.64 4.10 -14.08
C LEU A 163 0.26 2.65 -14.46
N GLY A 164 0.97 2.06 -15.40
CA GLY A 164 0.72 0.69 -15.82
C GLY A 164 0.88 -0.33 -14.69
N LYS A 165 1.92 -0.18 -13.86
CA LYS A 165 2.14 -1.05 -12.69
C LYS A 165 1.13 -0.82 -11.57
N SER A 166 0.73 0.42 -11.33
CA SER A 166 -0.17 0.76 -10.23
C SER A 166 -1.62 0.42 -10.53
N TYR A 167 -2.06 0.62 -11.77
CA TYR A 167 -3.47 0.54 -12.15
C TYR A 167 -3.78 -0.61 -13.13
N GLY A 168 -2.78 -1.22 -13.76
CA GLY A 168 -3.00 -2.25 -14.78
C GLY A 168 -3.96 -1.73 -15.86
N LYS A 169 -5.00 -2.51 -16.20
CA LYS A 169 -6.01 -2.12 -17.19
C LYS A 169 -6.72 -0.81 -16.86
N ARG A 170 -6.85 -0.45 -15.58
CA ARG A 170 -7.49 0.81 -15.18
C ARG A 170 -6.71 2.06 -15.58
N SER A 171 -5.43 1.94 -15.95
CA SER A 171 -4.69 3.05 -16.53
C SER A 171 -5.36 3.60 -17.80
N LEU A 172 -6.07 2.73 -18.56
CA LEU A 172 -6.85 3.15 -19.72
C LEU A 172 -8.06 4.02 -19.32
N ASP A 173 -8.69 3.71 -18.18
CA ASP A 173 -9.81 4.50 -17.66
C ASP A 173 -9.34 5.89 -17.23
N ILE A 174 -8.14 5.99 -16.66
CA ILE A 174 -7.51 7.25 -16.26
C ILE A 174 -7.19 8.10 -17.51
N LEU A 175 -6.67 7.48 -18.56
CA LEU A 175 -6.11 8.15 -19.73
C LEU A 175 -7.07 8.22 -20.93
N LYS A 176 -8.30 7.69 -20.82
CA LYS A 176 -9.23 7.48 -21.93
C LYS A 176 -9.49 8.71 -22.82
N ASP A 177 -9.48 9.90 -22.20
CA ASP A 177 -9.77 11.17 -22.90
C ASP A 177 -8.49 11.95 -23.24
N CYS A 178 -7.31 11.40 -22.91
CA CYS A 178 -6.02 12.05 -23.15
C CYS A 178 -5.49 11.72 -24.54
N LYS A 179 -5.19 12.75 -25.34
CA LYS A 179 -4.57 12.65 -26.68
C LYS A 179 -3.19 13.29 -26.75
N LYS A 180 -2.86 14.12 -25.78
CA LYS A 180 -1.59 14.88 -25.69
C LYS A 180 -1.30 15.19 -24.23
N ASP A 181 -0.07 15.59 -23.95
CA ASP A 181 0.42 15.92 -22.61
C ASP A 181 -0.47 16.91 -21.85
N LYS A 182 -0.95 17.97 -22.49
CA LYS A 182 -1.84 18.95 -21.85
C LYS A 182 -3.14 18.38 -21.29
N ASP A 183 -3.59 17.26 -21.81
CA ASP A 183 -4.83 16.60 -21.38
C ASP A 183 -4.67 15.90 -20.02
N LEU A 184 -3.42 15.70 -19.55
CA LEU A 184 -3.11 15.16 -18.22
C LEU A 184 -3.43 16.17 -17.10
N GLY A 185 -3.63 17.45 -17.45
CA GLY A 185 -3.82 18.52 -16.48
C GLY A 185 -2.51 18.97 -15.84
N LYS A 186 -2.61 19.56 -14.66
CA LYS A 186 -1.46 20.09 -13.93
C LYS A 186 -0.52 18.96 -13.50
N HIS A 187 0.78 19.15 -13.71
CA HIS A 187 1.83 18.30 -13.17
C HIS A 187 2.26 18.81 -11.79
N TYR A 188 2.17 17.96 -10.77
CA TYR A 188 2.47 18.30 -9.37
C TYR A 188 3.91 17.94 -8.96
N GLY A 189 4.62 17.19 -9.78
CA GLY A 189 5.96 16.69 -9.51
C GLY A 189 5.99 15.16 -9.51
N ASN A 190 7.18 14.59 -9.73
CA ASN A 190 7.47 13.16 -9.68
C ASN A 190 6.47 12.29 -10.47
N GLY A 191 6.04 12.78 -11.65
CA GLY A 191 5.10 12.09 -12.54
C GLY A 191 3.65 12.05 -12.05
N LEU A 192 3.26 12.85 -11.05
CA LEU A 192 1.88 12.96 -10.59
C LEU A 192 1.14 14.04 -11.36
N TYR A 193 0.07 13.65 -12.06
CA TYR A 193 -0.77 14.55 -12.84
C TYR A 193 -2.19 14.66 -12.27
N GLU A 194 -2.82 15.78 -12.55
CA GLU A 194 -4.17 16.12 -12.05
C GLU A 194 -5.23 15.08 -12.43
N ILE A 195 -5.14 14.49 -13.63
CA ILE A 195 -6.09 13.46 -14.06
C ILE A 195 -6.07 12.23 -13.16
N GLU A 196 -4.88 11.81 -12.71
CA GLU A 196 -4.74 10.69 -11.76
C GLU A 196 -5.32 11.05 -10.39
N VAL A 197 -5.09 12.26 -9.91
CA VAL A 197 -5.64 12.75 -8.64
C VAL A 197 -7.18 12.75 -8.70
N LYS A 198 -7.77 13.24 -9.79
CA LYS A 198 -9.22 13.20 -10.01
C LYS A 198 -9.76 11.77 -10.02
N TYR A 199 -9.05 10.85 -10.66
CA TYR A 199 -9.43 9.44 -10.63
C TYR A 199 -9.42 8.88 -9.20
N LEU A 200 -8.39 9.13 -8.43
CA LEU A 200 -8.28 8.66 -7.06
C LEU A 200 -9.39 9.23 -6.15
N ILE A 201 -9.74 10.51 -6.32
CA ILE A 201 -10.84 11.13 -5.59
C ILE A 201 -12.19 10.47 -5.96
N ASN A 202 -12.46 10.31 -7.25
CA ASN A 202 -13.76 9.88 -7.74
C ASN A 202 -13.99 8.36 -7.65
N HIS A 203 -12.94 7.55 -7.73
CA HIS A 203 -13.05 6.09 -7.83
C HIS A 203 -12.39 5.33 -6.70
N GLU A 204 -11.50 5.96 -5.91
CA GLU A 204 -10.70 5.28 -4.89
C GLU A 204 -10.86 5.87 -3.48
N TRP A 205 -11.91 6.67 -3.26
CA TRP A 205 -12.30 7.26 -1.96
C TRP A 205 -11.21 8.08 -1.26
N VAL A 206 -10.29 8.64 -1.99
CA VAL A 206 -9.25 9.48 -1.39
C VAL A 206 -9.87 10.76 -0.84
N LYS A 207 -9.50 11.10 0.41
CA LYS A 207 -10.00 12.26 1.15
C LYS A 207 -8.90 13.17 1.69
N LYS A 208 -7.64 12.72 1.67
CA LYS A 208 -6.50 13.44 2.20
C LYS A 208 -5.36 13.48 1.18
N PRO A 209 -4.62 14.59 1.05
CA PRO A 209 -3.51 14.70 0.10
C PRO A 209 -2.40 13.70 0.40
N GLU A 210 -2.12 13.38 1.68
CA GLU A 210 -1.12 12.39 2.07
C GLU A 210 -1.47 11.00 1.52
N SER A 211 -2.76 10.66 1.42
CA SER A 211 -3.20 9.39 0.84
C SER A 211 -2.80 9.27 -0.62
N VAL A 212 -2.87 10.35 -1.39
CA VAL A 212 -2.37 10.38 -2.77
C VAL A 212 -0.85 10.25 -2.77
N LEU A 213 -0.17 11.14 -2.04
CA LEU A 213 1.28 11.31 -2.14
C LEU A 213 2.06 10.09 -1.63
N LEU A 214 1.64 9.49 -0.51
CA LEU A 214 2.44 8.49 0.21
C LEU A 214 1.89 7.07 0.10
N PHE A 215 0.57 6.90 0.05
CA PHE A 215 -0.01 5.55 0.12
C PHE A 215 -0.49 5.02 -1.24
N ARG A 216 -1.08 5.86 -2.09
CA ARG A 216 -1.60 5.42 -3.38
C ARG A 216 -0.53 5.47 -4.47
N THR A 217 0.13 6.61 -4.64
CA THR A 217 1.07 6.83 -5.74
C THR A 217 2.54 6.75 -5.34
N LYS A 218 2.84 7.09 -4.07
CA LYS A 218 4.19 7.28 -3.54
C LYS A 218 4.98 8.38 -4.24
N CYS A 219 4.33 9.20 -5.06
CA CYS A 219 4.98 10.31 -5.77
C CYS A 219 5.52 11.38 -4.81
N GLY A 220 4.91 11.50 -3.60
CA GLY A 220 5.40 12.42 -2.56
C GLY A 220 6.81 12.11 -2.06
N ILE A 221 7.25 10.82 -2.17
CA ILE A 221 8.62 10.45 -1.87
C ILE A 221 9.52 10.99 -2.99
N GLY A 222 10.39 11.96 -2.66
CA GLY A 222 11.25 12.65 -3.63
C GLY A 222 10.67 13.96 -4.19
N MET A 223 9.46 14.38 -3.79
CA MET A 223 8.99 15.75 -4.01
C MET A 223 9.66 16.72 -3.05
N THR A 224 9.86 17.95 -3.51
CA THR A 224 10.31 19.07 -2.66
C THR A 224 9.17 19.53 -1.75
N SER A 225 9.49 20.18 -0.61
CA SER A 225 8.48 20.75 0.29
C SER A 225 7.54 21.71 -0.45
N SER A 226 8.07 22.54 -1.36
CA SER A 226 7.26 23.46 -2.17
C SER A 226 6.26 22.72 -3.08
N GLN A 227 6.67 21.61 -3.69
CA GLN A 227 5.77 20.79 -4.51
C GLN A 227 4.66 20.14 -3.67
N ILE A 228 5.00 19.70 -2.47
CA ILE A 228 4.02 19.11 -1.53
C ILE A 228 2.99 20.17 -1.09
N GLU A 229 3.42 21.37 -0.71
CA GLU A 229 2.54 22.47 -0.32
C GLU A 229 1.64 22.92 -1.47
N GLU A 230 2.19 23.04 -2.67
CA GLU A 230 1.44 23.36 -3.89
C GLU A 230 0.38 22.29 -4.20
N PHE A 231 0.76 21.02 -4.07
CA PHE A 231 -0.18 19.91 -4.24
C PHE A 231 -1.29 19.93 -3.20
N GLN A 232 -0.99 20.13 -1.91
CA GLN A 232 -1.97 20.20 -0.83
C GLN A 232 -3.02 21.28 -1.10
N THR A 233 -2.56 22.48 -1.50
CA THR A 233 -3.45 23.58 -1.88
C THR A 233 -4.34 23.22 -3.07
N ALA A 234 -3.78 22.60 -4.11
CA ALA A 234 -4.53 22.18 -5.28
C ALA A 234 -5.53 21.06 -4.96
N PHE A 235 -5.15 20.12 -4.09
CA PHE A 235 -6.01 19.01 -3.67
C PHE A 235 -7.29 19.50 -2.97
N GLU A 236 -7.18 20.51 -2.10
CA GLU A 236 -8.35 21.12 -1.43
C GLU A 236 -9.35 21.72 -2.44
N ALA A 237 -8.85 22.33 -3.51
CA ALA A 237 -9.69 22.84 -4.58
C ALA A 237 -10.32 21.72 -5.41
N LEU A 238 -9.63 20.59 -5.60
CA LEU A 238 -10.16 19.45 -6.36
C LEU A 238 -11.23 18.67 -5.59
N ILE A 239 -11.12 18.55 -4.27
CA ILE A 239 -12.08 17.80 -3.46
C ILE A 239 -13.31 18.64 -3.11
N ASN A 240 -13.21 19.96 -3.13
CA ASN A 240 -14.29 20.91 -2.83
C ASN A 240 -14.52 21.90 -4.01
N PRO A 241 -14.99 21.43 -5.17
CA PRO A 241 -15.07 22.26 -6.38
C PRO A 241 -16.08 23.40 -6.32
N GLN A 242 -16.79 23.59 -5.20
CA GLN A 242 -17.84 24.61 -5.02
C GLN A 242 -17.55 25.62 -3.88
N LYS A 243 -16.30 25.77 -3.46
CA LYS A 243 -15.92 26.87 -2.54
C LYS A 243 -15.27 28.03 -3.27
#